data_7574f63093a42cc293880e4c662e7da3
#
_entry.id   7574f63093a42cc293880e4c662e7da3
#
_cell.length_a   1.000
_cell.length_b   1.000
_cell.length_c   1.000
_cell.angle_alpha   90.00
_cell.angle_beta   90.00
_cell.angle_gamma   90.00
#
_symmetry.space_group_name_H-M   'P 1'
#
loop_
_entity.id
_entity.type
_entity.pdbx_description
1 polymer ?
#
loop_
_entity_poly.entity_id
_entity_poly.type
_entity_poly.pdbx_seq_one_letter_code
_entity_poly.pdbx_strand_id
1 'polypeptide(L)'
;MPELLAEPVRGETQPGCILRSAQSMPSTRRLVMWGGILAAGLALRLWFLQHPMPFDDDTEVYTKLAQNLFHHGIYGFDNDGAITPTLIRLPGYPIFLGLIFSLFGEGNLRAVLLVQIALDLLGCWLIASFVRRQVSVRAGTVALVLASLCPFTAAYSAIAMTESLSIFAVSLGLWSTGRLLRAGATDRAGIPLLSLAMSMAMLLRPDGVLLTVACPATIAWYAWRQGQLRAGLRTALLCIALAALTLLPWAMRNWRTFHVIQPLAPRRVNDPGEYVTYGFYRWMSTWSVDVVSTGDVFWKMGTEAININDLPSRAFDSPAQRVQTAVLLDQYNAHYALPPELDARFDALARERQREHPLLCRVWVPVLRVADMTLRPRTETLGLTADWWRTDRHRAESMQAIALGVINLGLLLAAVAGAIRTCRARALAPWIALLALYGGLRIALLSTMENSEPRYSLEVFPLLLASAACALVCSDLATRKTGT
;
A
#
# COMPACT_ATOMS: atom_id res chain seq x y z
N MET A 1 -44.81 63.05 -10.52
CA MET A 1 -45.50 61.91 -11.21
C MET A 1 -44.63 61.42 -12.29
N PRO A 2 -44.47 60.14 -12.54
CA PRO A 2 -44.68 58.95 -11.65
C PRO A 2 -43.42 58.23 -11.28
N GLU A 3 -43.56 57.42 -10.25
CA GLU A 3 -42.63 56.37 -9.79
C GLU A 3 -42.27 55.37 -10.88
N LEU A 4 -40.97 54.98 -10.98
CA LEU A 4 -40.53 53.81 -11.68
C LEU A 4 -40.04 52.81 -10.62
N LEU A 5 -40.87 51.80 -10.44
CA LEU A 5 -40.60 50.59 -9.63
C LEU A 5 -39.35 49.85 -10.14
N ALA A 6 -38.36 49.74 -9.30
CA ALA A 6 -37.24 48.85 -9.50
C ALA A 6 -37.66 47.40 -9.24
N GLU A 7 -37.65 46.54 -10.25
CA GLU A 7 -37.79 45.09 -10.10
C GLU A 7 -36.59 44.51 -9.36
N PRO A 8 -36.76 43.52 -8.46
CA PRO A 8 -35.66 42.86 -7.79
C PRO A 8 -35.00 41.86 -8.75
N VAL A 9 -33.70 42.01 -8.94
CA VAL A 9 -32.84 41.01 -9.63
C VAL A 9 -32.90 39.68 -8.89
N ARG A 10 -33.59 38.72 -9.50
CA ARG A 10 -33.64 37.34 -9.04
C ARG A 10 -32.33 36.61 -9.39
N GLY A 11 -31.77 35.96 -8.37
CA GLY A 11 -31.21 34.65 -8.53
C GLY A 11 -29.71 34.53 -8.61
N GLU A 12 -29.02 34.76 -7.49
CA GLU A 12 -27.79 34.00 -7.22
C GLU A 12 -28.15 32.54 -6.97
N THR A 13 -27.93 31.69 -7.95
CA THR A 13 -28.07 30.25 -7.82
C THR A 13 -26.93 29.72 -6.95
N GLN A 14 -27.25 29.39 -5.70
CA GLN A 14 -26.36 28.64 -4.80
C GLN A 14 -25.89 27.35 -5.47
N PRO A 15 -24.58 27.03 -5.43
CA PRO A 15 -24.02 25.81 -6.04
C PRO A 15 -24.43 24.50 -5.34
N GLY A 16 -25.36 24.54 -4.40
CA GLY A 16 -25.76 23.41 -3.56
C GLY A 16 -26.90 22.53 -4.06
N CYS A 17 -27.54 22.83 -5.19
CA CYS A 17 -28.84 22.23 -5.54
C CYS A 17 -28.83 21.16 -6.67
N ILE A 18 -27.69 20.76 -7.22
CA ILE A 18 -27.66 19.82 -8.38
C ILE A 18 -27.59 18.34 -7.97
N LEU A 19 -27.49 18.01 -6.68
CA LEU A 19 -27.31 16.61 -6.22
C LEU A 19 -28.56 15.94 -5.59
N ARG A 20 -29.74 16.55 -5.71
CA ARG A 20 -30.97 16.01 -5.09
C ARG A 20 -31.98 15.52 -6.11
N SER A 21 -31.73 14.44 -6.86
CA SER A 21 -32.81 13.55 -7.36
C SER A 21 -32.29 12.32 -8.08
N ALA A 22 -31.52 11.48 -7.39
CA ALA A 22 -31.47 10.05 -7.73
C ALA A 22 -32.22 9.34 -6.60
N GLN A 23 -33.27 8.58 -6.92
CA GLN A 23 -34.14 7.85 -6.00
C GLN A 23 -33.29 7.22 -4.88
N SER A 24 -33.39 7.79 -3.66
CA SER A 24 -32.68 7.28 -2.50
C SER A 24 -33.34 5.96 -2.10
N MET A 25 -32.66 4.87 -2.32
CA MET A 25 -33.06 3.58 -1.75
C MET A 25 -33.37 3.76 -0.26
N PRO A 26 -34.50 3.25 0.27
CA PRO A 26 -34.84 3.37 1.68
C PRO A 26 -33.65 2.98 2.56
N SER A 27 -33.40 3.70 3.64
CA SER A 27 -32.24 3.49 4.51
C SER A 27 -32.15 2.05 5.01
N THR A 28 -33.27 1.43 5.35
CA THR A 28 -33.35 0.04 5.83
C THR A 28 -32.93 -0.97 4.74
N ARG A 29 -33.42 -0.86 3.51
CA ARG A 29 -33.01 -1.76 2.41
C ARG A 29 -31.51 -1.66 2.12
N ARG A 30 -30.96 -0.46 2.19
CA ARG A 30 -29.53 -0.25 1.99
C ARG A 30 -28.73 -0.88 3.13
N LEU A 31 -29.14 -0.73 4.40
CA LEU A 31 -28.46 -1.35 5.54
C LEU A 31 -28.45 -2.88 5.42
N VAL A 32 -29.57 -3.50 5.07
CA VAL A 32 -29.67 -4.95 4.85
C VAL A 32 -28.77 -5.38 3.70
N MET A 33 -28.80 -4.69 2.57
CA MET A 33 -27.94 -5.01 1.41
C MET A 33 -26.46 -4.86 1.74
N TRP A 34 -26.05 -3.76 2.39
CA TRP A 34 -24.64 -3.57 2.77
C TRP A 34 -24.21 -4.56 3.82
N GLY A 35 -25.08 -4.92 4.78
CA GLY A 35 -24.84 -5.99 5.73
C GLY A 35 -24.62 -7.35 5.06
N GLY A 36 -25.43 -7.70 4.05
CA GLY A 36 -25.26 -8.92 3.27
C GLY A 36 -23.94 -8.97 2.48
N ILE A 37 -23.53 -7.83 1.88
CA ILE A 37 -22.25 -7.72 1.17
C ILE A 37 -21.07 -7.89 2.13
N LEU A 38 -21.12 -7.24 3.31
CA LEU A 38 -20.08 -7.38 4.33
C LEU A 38 -20.03 -8.81 4.89
N ALA A 39 -21.20 -9.47 5.07
CA ALA A 39 -21.26 -10.87 5.48
C ALA A 39 -20.60 -11.80 4.44
N ALA A 40 -20.84 -11.59 3.15
CA ALA A 40 -20.16 -12.32 2.07
C ALA A 40 -18.64 -12.04 2.10
N GLY A 41 -18.24 -10.78 2.31
CA GLY A 41 -16.84 -10.41 2.49
C GLY A 41 -16.19 -11.06 3.73
N LEU A 42 -16.93 -11.18 4.84
CA LEU A 42 -16.49 -11.91 6.02
C LEU A 42 -16.30 -13.41 5.71
N ALA A 43 -17.26 -14.03 5.03
CA ALA A 43 -17.16 -15.44 4.64
C ALA A 43 -15.90 -15.71 3.79
N LEU A 44 -15.56 -14.82 2.86
CA LEU A 44 -14.34 -14.92 2.05
C LEU A 44 -13.07 -14.87 2.93
N ARG A 45 -13.00 -13.95 3.91
CA ARG A 45 -11.85 -13.83 4.83
C ARG A 45 -11.72 -15.02 5.76
N LEU A 46 -12.84 -15.53 6.26
CA LEU A 46 -12.86 -16.74 7.08
C LEU A 46 -12.43 -17.98 6.27
N TRP A 47 -12.72 -18.00 4.97
CA TRP A 47 -12.21 -19.04 4.07
C TRP A 47 -10.68 -18.98 3.97
N PHE A 48 -10.09 -17.79 3.74
CA PHE A 48 -8.64 -17.62 3.75
C PHE A 48 -8.01 -17.95 5.12
N LEU A 49 -8.68 -17.62 6.21
CA LEU A 49 -8.23 -17.97 7.56
C LEU A 49 -8.13 -19.50 7.80
N GLN A 50 -8.97 -20.27 7.10
CA GLN A 50 -8.94 -21.74 7.14
C GLN A 50 -7.93 -22.35 6.16
N HIS A 51 -7.44 -21.57 5.20
CA HIS A 51 -6.47 -21.98 4.20
C HIS A 51 -5.26 -21.01 4.27
N PRO A 52 -4.44 -21.09 5.33
CA PRO A 52 -3.36 -20.13 5.56
C PRO A 52 -2.32 -20.23 4.45
N MET A 53 -1.79 -19.07 4.06
CA MET A 53 -0.66 -19.00 3.15
C MET A 53 0.65 -19.23 3.91
N PRO A 54 1.67 -19.80 3.27
CA PRO A 54 2.98 -20.01 3.89
C PRO A 54 3.78 -18.69 3.93
N PHE A 55 3.50 -17.82 4.91
CA PHE A 55 4.26 -16.58 5.18
C PHE A 55 4.60 -16.54 6.67
N ASP A 56 5.59 -17.34 7.10
CA ASP A 56 5.88 -17.51 8.52
C ASP A 56 6.98 -16.55 9.02
N ASP A 57 7.99 -16.21 8.23
CA ASP A 57 9.19 -15.50 8.69
C ASP A 57 8.89 -14.10 9.24
N ASP A 58 8.18 -13.24 8.49
CA ASP A 58 7.84 -11.90 8.95
C ASP A 58 6.89 -11.91 10.17
N THR A 59 5.97 -12.89 10.24
CA THR A 59 5.05 -13.09 11.39
C THR A 59 5.84 -13.40 12.65
N GLU A 60 6.83 -14.28 12.57
CA GLU A 60 7.69 -14.63 13.70
C GLU A 60 8.50 -13.42 14.18
N VAL A 61 9.11 -12.67 13.27
CA VAL A 61 9.83 -11.43 13.56
C VAL A 61 8.97 -10.45 14.34
N TYR A 62 7.75 -10.15 13.87
CA TYR A 62 6.86 -9.23 14.56
C TYR A 62 6.37 -9.76 15.90
N THR A 63 6.13 -11.06 16.01
CA THR A 63 5.70 -11.71 17.25
C THR A 63 6.77 -11.60 18.32
N LYS A 64 8.02 -11.93 18.01
CA LYS A 64 9.16 -11.81 18.94
C LYS A 64 9.36 -10.37 19.40
N LEU A 65 9.30 -9.39 18.49
CA LEU A 65 9.39 -7.97 18.83
C LEU A 65 8.26 -7.53 19.78
N ALA A 66 7.03 -8.02 19.55
CA ALA A 66 5.89 -7.73 20.42
C ALA A 66 6.07 -8.35 21.82
N GLN A 67 6.47 -9.59 21.90
CA GLN A 67 6.70 -10.32 23.16
C GLN A 67 7.80 -9.64 23.97
N ASN A 68 8.96 -9.38 23.38
CA ASN A 68 10.07 -8.74 24.07
C ASN A 68 9.74 -7.32 24.54
N LEU A 69 8.98 -6.56 23.72
CA LEU A 69 8.54 -5.22 24.13
C LEU A 69 7.59 -5.26 25.34
N PHE A 70 6.61 -6.19 25.34
CA PHE A 70 5.56 -6.21 26.38
C PHE A 70 5.98 -6.93 27.66
N HIS A 71 6.86 -7.95 27.57
CA HIS A 71 7.34 -8.68 28.75
C HIS A 71 8.59 -8.04 29.38
N HIS A 72 9.50 -7.51 28.55
CA HIS A 72 10.81 -7.04 29.02
C HIS A 72 10.99 -5.53 28.84
N GLY A 73 10.08 -4.84 28.16
CA GLY A 73 10.22 -3.42 27.84
C GLY A 73 11.31 -3.12 26.81
N ILE A 74 11.85 -4.14 26.15
CA ILE A 74 12.96 -4.03 25.20
C ILE A 74 12.45 -4.39 23.80
N TYR A 75 12.57 -3.46 22.85
CA TYR A 75 12.26 -3.70 21.44
C TYR A 75 13.49 -4.30 20.75
N GLY A 76 13.56 -5.62 20.64
CA GLY A 76 14.73 -6.34 20.18
C GLY A 76 14.49 -7.84 19.99
N PHE A 77 15.55 -8.55 19.60
CA PHE A 77 15.57 -10.00 19.41
C PHE A 77 16.42 -10.69 20.47
N ASP A 78 16.03 -11.94 20.79
CA ASP A 78 16.84 -12.80 21.65
C ASP A 78 18.12 -13.20 20.91
N ASN A 79 19.24 -12.97 21.59
CA ASN A 79 20.56 -13.30 21.10
C ASN A 79 21.42 -13.79 22.28
N ASP A 80 21.84 -15.06 22.28
CA ASP A 80 22.67 -15.71 23.29
C ASP A 80 22.22 -15.45 24.74
N GLY A 81 20.92 -15.47 24.99
CA GLY A 81 20.35 -15.30 26.35
C GLY A 81 20.15 -13.83 26.78
N ALA A 82 20.43 -12.88 25.92
CA ALA A 82 20.14 -11.47 26.13
C ALA A 82 19.27 -10.92 24.99
N ILE A 83 18.45 -9.88 25.27
CA ILE A 83 17.67 -9.22 24.24
C ILE A 83 18.49 -8.08 23.65
N THR A 84 18.88 -8.22 22.37
CA THR A 84 19.59 -7.20 21.61
C THR A 84 18.59 -6.23 21.00
N PRO A 85 18.65 -4.92 21.34
CA PRO A 85 17.76 -3.92 20.77
C PRO A 85 17.93 -3.80 19.25
N THR A 86 16.82 -3.54 18.52
CA THR A 86 16.84 -3.30 17.08
C THR A 86 15.94 -2.13 16.68
N LEU A 87 16.14 -1.58 15.48
CA LEU A 87 15.25 -0.58 14.85
C LEU A 87 14.85 -0.97 13.40
N ILE A 88 15.14 -2.21 13.00
CA ILE A 88 14.92 -2.70 11.64
C ILE A 88 13.44 -2.80 11.22
N ARG A 89 12.53 -2.85 12.19
CA ARG A 89 11.08 -2.81 11.97
C ARG A 89 10.46 -1.65 12.75
N LEU A 90 9.38 -1.08 12.22
CA LEU A 90 8.61 -0.04 12.90
C LEU A 90 7.73 -0.64 14.00
N PRO A 91 7.46 0.12 15.08
CA PRO A 91 6.82 -0.43 16.28
C PRO A 91 5.30 -0.62 16.15
N GLY A 92 4.66 -0.07 15.12
CA GLY A 92 3.19 -0.05 15.03
C GLY A 92 2.56 -1.43 15.01
N TYR A 93 3.11 -2.36 14.23
CA TYR A 93 2.57 -3.71 14.16
C TYR A 93 2.91 -4.55 15.40
N PRO A 94 4.15 -4.58 15.92
CA PRO A 94 4.45 -5.22 17.21
C PRO A 94 3.61 -4.68 18.39
N ILE A 95 3.35 -3.37 18.45
CA ILE A 95 2.45 -2.81 19.48
C ILE A 95 1.03 -3.34 19.31
N PHE A 96 0.51 -3.40 18.06
CA PHE A 96 -0.80 -3.97 17.78
C PHE A 96 -0.87 -5.45 18.23
N LEU A 97 0.12 -6.27 17.91
CA LEU A 97 0.21 -7.66 18.35
C LEU A 97 0.22 -7.76 19.88
N GLY A 98 1.11 -7.04 20.54
CA GLY A 98 1.25 -7.07 22.01
C GLY A 98 -0.03 -6.65 22.73
N LEU A 99 -0.77 -5.66 22.22
CA LEU A 99 -2.08 -5.28 22.76
C LEU A 99 -3.09 -6.42 22.63
N ILE A 100 -3.14 -7.11 21.49
CA ILE A 100 -4.05 -8.24 21.28
C ILE A 100 -3.64 -9.42 22.18
N PHE A 101 -2.35 -9.74 22.29
CA PHE A 101 -1.84 -10.78 23.17
C PHE A 101 -2.16 -10.50 24.63
N SER A 102 -2.04 -9.25 25.08
CA SER A 102 -2.40 -8.83 26.44
C SER A 102 -3.90 -9.00 26.75
N LEU A 103 -4.78 -8.86 25.75
CA LEU A 103 -6.23 -8.95 25.92
C LEU A 103 -6.78 -10.38 25.74
N PHE A 104 -6.20 -11.17 24.84
CA PHE A 104 -6.76 -12.44 24.39
C PHE A 104 -5.84 -13.64 24.65
N GLY A 105 -4.71 -13.42 25.30
CA GLY A 105 -3.72 -14.46 25.64
C GLY A 105 -2.48 -14.40 24.75
N GLU A 106 -1.35 -14.75 25.36
CA GLU A 106 -0.03 -14.68 24.75
C GLU A 106 0.06 -15.55 23.49
N GLY A 107 0.62 -14.97 22.41
CA GLY A 107 0.80 -15.65 21.15
C GLY A 107 -0.49 -16.00 20.39
N ASN A 108 -1.64 -15.46 20.80
CA ASN A 108 -2.94 -15.76 20.18
C ASN A 108 -3.09 -15.08 18.81
N LEU A 109 -2.38 -15.61 17.81
CA LEU A 109 -2.44 -15.11 16.43
C LEU A 109 -3.86 -15.19 15.83
N ARG A 110 -4.68 -16.15 16.27
CA ARG A 110 -6.07 -16.25 15.79
C ARG A 110 -6.88 -15.01 16.18
N ALA A 111 -6.71 -14.49 17.40
CA ALA A 111 -7.36 -13.25 17.83
C ALA A 111 -6.85 -12.06 17.01
N VAL A 112 -5.54 -12.00 16.73
CA VAL A 112 -4.95 -10.97 15.85
C VAL A 112 -5.63 -10.98 14.49
N LEU A 113 -5.72 -12.14 13.84
CA LEU A 113 -6.30 -12.26 12.49
C LEU A 113 -7.79 -11.90 12.48
N LEU A 114 -8.55 -12.25 13.50
CA LEU A 114 -9.96 -11.85 13.60
C LEU A 114 -10.12 -10.33 13.75
N VAL A 115 -9.27 -9.66 14.52
CA VAL A 115 -9.28 -8.21 14.64
C VAL A 115 -8.84 -7.55 13.32
N GLN A 116 -7.82 -8.10 12.63
CA GLN A 116 -7.41 -7.62 11.30
C GLN A 116 -8.55 -7.74 10.27
N ILE A 117 -9.25 -8.87 10.25
CA ILE A 117 -10.43 -9.09 9.40
C ILE A 117 -11.51 -8.04 9.68
N ALA A 118 -11.79 -7.73 10.96
CA ALA A 118 -12.76 -6.70 11.30
C ALA A 118 -12.33 -5.30 10.83
N LEU A 119 -11.06 -4.95 10.99
CA LEU A 119 -10.50 -3.67 10.52
C LEU A 119 -10.51 -3.59 8.99
N ASP A 120 -10.18 -4.65 8.29
CA ASP A 120 -10.22 -4.69 6.82
C ASP A 120 -11.65 -4.53 6.28
N LEU A 121 -12.65 -5.19 6.87
CA LEU A 121 -14.06 -4.99 6.54
C LEU A 121 -14.54 -3.56 6.86
N LEU A 122 -14.07 -2.97 7.94
CA LEU A 122 -14.29 -1.55 8.24
C LEU A 122 -13.65 -0.67 7.16
N GLY A 123 -12.45 -1.01 6.69
CA GLY A 123 -11.79 -0.36 5.55
C GLY A 123 -12.66 -0.42 4.28
N CYS A 124 -13.23 -1.58 3.95
CA CYS A 124 -14.16 -1.75 2.84
C CYS A 124 -15.38 -0.82 2.96
N TRP A 125 -15.95 -0.73 4.17
CA TRP A 125 -17.06 0.20 4.45
C TRP A 125 -16.64 1.66 4.32
N LEU A 126 -15.43 2.04 4.76
CA LEU A 126 -14.89 3.40 4.62
C LEU A 126 -14.75 3.79 3.15
N ILE A 127 -14.18 2.91 2.30
CA ILE A 127 -14.08 3.11 0.85
C ILE A 127 -15.47 3.32 0.23
N ALA A 128 -16.41 2.43 0.54
CA ALA A 128 -17.78 2.51 0.03
C ALA A 128 -18.49 3.79 0.48
N SER A 129 -18.34 4.15 1.76
CA SER A 129 -18.89 5.37 2.35
C SER A 129 -18.28 6.63 1.72
N PHE A 130 -16.98 6.61 1.42
CA PHE A 130 -16.30 7.67 0.69
C PHE A 130 -16.91 7.84 -0.71
N VAL A 131 -16.92 6.77 -1.53
CA VAL A 131 -17.46 6.80 -2.91
C VAL A 131 -18.94 7.20 -2.92
N ARG A 132 -19.75 6.68 -2.00
CA ARG A 132 -21.14 7.06 -1.85
C ARG A 132 -21.33 8.56 -1.67
N ARG A 133 -20.47 9.15 -0.86
CA ARG A 133 -20.58 10.59 -0.53
C ARG A 133 -20.03 11.49 -1.63
N GLN A 134 -19.06 11.02 -2.42
CA GLN A 134 -18.44 11.81 -3.49
C GLN A 134 -19.20 11.67 -4.82
N VAL A 135 -19.77 10.50 -5.11
CA VAL A 135 -20.32 10.16 -6.42
C VAL A 135 -21.81 9.84 -6.32
N SER A 136 -22.20 8.68 -5.79
CA SER A 136 -23.60 8.26 -5.66
C SER A 136 -23.73 7.02 -4.76
N VAL A 137 -24.99 6.75 -4.33
CA VAL A 137 -25.31 5.53 -3.55
C VAL A 137 -24.99 4.26 -4.34
N ARG A 138 -25.28 4.22 -5.64
CA ARG A 138 -24.98 3.08 -6.50
C ARG A 138 -23.47 2.84 -6.60
N ALA A 139 -22.68 3.88 -6.85
CA ALA A 139 -21.23 3.78 -6.90
C ALA A 139 -20.64 3.32 -5.55
N GLY A 140 -21.16 3.82 -4.42
CA GLY A 140 -20.76 3.37 -3.09
C GLY A 140 -21.08 1.90 -2.84
N THR A 141 -22.21 1.39 -3.33
CA THR A 141 -22.56 -0.03 -3.21
C THR A 141 -21.63 -0.90 -4.07
N VAL A 142 -21.34 -0.48 -5.31
CA VAL A 142 -20.37 -1.19 -6.16
C VAL A 142 -18.98 -1.18 -5.52
N ALA A 143 -18.54 -0.06 -4.94
CA ALA A 143 -17.29 0.03 -4.21
C ALA A 143 -17.25 -0.96 -3.03
N LEU A 144 -18.37 -1.12 -2.29
CA LEU A 144 -18.46 -2.10 -1.22
C LEU A 144 -18.33 -3.52 -1.73
N VAL A 145 -19.01 -3.88 -2.82
CA VAL A 145 -18.89 -5.21 -3.44
C VAL A 145 -17.45 -5.48 -3.86
N LEU A 146 -16.85 -4.56 -4.62
CA LEU A 146 -15.46 -4.71 -5.10
C LEU A 146 -14.48 -4.84 -3.94
N ALA A 147 -14.60 -4.02 -2.88
CA ALA A 147 -13.70 -4.05 -1.75
C ALA A 147 -13.91 -5.29 -0.87
N SER A 148 -15.17 -5.65 -0.57
CA SER A 148 -15.46 -6.79 0.30
C SER A 148 -15.13 -8.13 -0.34
N LEU A 149 -15.25 -8.24 -1.68
CA LEU A 149 -15.00 -9.47 -2.43
C LEU A 149 -13.65 -9.47 -3.18
N CYS A 150 -12.79 -8.47 -2.98
CA CYS A 150 -11.44 -8.46 -3.52
C CYS A 150 -10.62 -9.60 -2.89
N PRO A 151 -10.21 -10.64 -3.65
CA PRO A 151 -9.49 -11.77 -3.06
C PRO A 151 -8.11 -11.36 -2.54
N PHE A 152 -7.49 -10.36 -3.17
CA PHE A 152 -6.13 -9.91 -2.85
C PHE A 152 -6.03 -9.27 -1.47
N THR A 153 -6.91 -8.33 -1.14
CA THR A 153 -6.94 -7.71 0.19
C THR A 153 -7.50 -8.66 1.26
N ALA A 154 -8.49 -9.48 0.88
CA ALA A 154 -9.07 -10.49 1.78
C ALA A 154 -8.05 -11.54 2.21
N ALA A 155 -7.19 -12.02 1.30
CA ALA A 155 -6.13 -12.98 1.62
C ALA A 155 -5.16 -12.42 2.66
N TYR A 156 -4.66 -11.20 2.47
CA TYR A 156 -3.73 -10.57 3.42
C TYR A 156 -4.36 -10.22 4.77
N SER A 157 -5.69 -10.10 4.89
CA SER A 157 -6.34 -9.94 6.19
C SER A 157 -6.26 -11.18 7.08
N ALA A 158 -5.97 -12.34 6.48
CA ALA A 158 -5.79 -13.63 7.15
C ALA A 158 -4.31 -14.01 7.38
N ILE A 159 -3.39 -13.05 7.22
CA ILE A 159 -1.96 -13.21 7.52
C ILE A 159 -1.56 -12.18 8.56
N ALA A 160 -0.75 -12.59 9.56
CA ALA A 160 -0.29 -11.69 10.62
C ALA A 160 0.85 -10.79 10.13
N MET A 161 0.51 -9.80 9.28
CA MET A 161 1.44 -8.86 8.64
C MET A 161 0.87 -7.43 8.61
N THR A 162 1.72 -6.49 8.24
CA THR A 162 1.41 -5.04 8.24
C THR A 162 0.39 -4.62 7.18
N GLU A 163 0.23 -5.38 6.11
CA GLU A 163 -0.51 -5.02 4.89
C GLU A 163 -1.97 -4.70 5.18
N SER A 164 -2.66 -5.53 5.95
CA SER A 164 -4.08 -5.34 6.27
C SER A 164 -4.32 -4.03 7.01
N LEU A 165 -3.50 -3.74 8.04
CA LEU A 165 -3.60 -2.50 8.80
C LEU A 165 -3.20 -1.27 7.95
N SER A 166 -2.24 -1.43 7.05
CA SER A 166 -1.81 -0.37 6.13
C SER A 166 -2.91 -0.02 5.12
N ILE A 167 -3.60 -1.02 4.57
CA ILE A 167 -4.77 -0.85 3.69
C ILE A 167 -5.90 -0.14 4.46
N PHE A 168 -6.14 -0.52 5.71
CA PHE A 168 -7.11 0.15 6.58
C PHE A 168 -6.72 1.63 6.82
N ALA A 169 -5.45 1.91 7.12
CA ALA A 169 -4.95 3.27 7.33
C ALA A 169 -5.15 4.13 6.07
N VAL A 170 -4.85 3.61 4.87
CA VAL A 170 -5.11 4.31 3.60
C VAL A 170 -6.60 4.54 3.40
N SER A 171 -7.45 3.56 3.70
CA SER A 171 -8.91 3.68 3.58
C SER A 171 -9.48 4.76 4.51
N LEU A 172 -8.97 4.83 5.75
CA LEU A 172 -9.31 5.85 6.73
C LEU A 172 -8.82 7.24 6.30
N GLY A 173 -7.59 7.33 5.76
CA GLY A 173 -7.01 8.55 5.21
C GLY A 173 -7.83 9.11 4.04
N LEU A 174 -8.22 8.24 3.12
CA LEU A 174 -9.08 8.55 1.99
C LEU A 174 -10.44 9.12 2.45
N TRP A 175 -11.10 8.41 3.35
CA TRP A 175 -12.40 8.80 3.88
C TRP A 175 -12.33 10.11 4.66
N SER A 176 -11.30 10.30 5.51
CA SER A 176 -11.09 11.51 6.30
C SER A 176 -10.75 12.72 5.43
N THR A 177 -9.90 12.53 4.41
CA THR A 177 -9.62 13.56 3.40
C THR A 177 -10.90 14.00 2.69
N GLY A 178 -11.74 13.04 2.27
CA GLY A 178 -13.03 13.34 1.64
C GLY A 178 -14.01 14.08 2.56
N ARG A 179 -13.91 13.93 3.87
CA ARG A 179 -14.67 14.73 4.87
C ARG A 179 -14.15 16.17 4.91
N LEU A 180 -12.84 16.34 5.07
CA LEU A 180 -12.21 17.67 5.16
C LEU A 180 -12.40 18.49 3.89
N LEU A 181 -12.36 17.87 2.72
CA LEU A 181 -12.59 18.54 1.43
C LEU A 181 -14.02 19.08 1.30
N ARG A 182 -15.02 18.48 1.99
CA ARG A 182 -16.42 18.93 1.94
C ARG A 182 -16.78 19.92 3.02
N ALA A 183 -16.38 19.67 4.26
CA ALA A 183 -16.75 20.46 5.41
C ALA A 183 -15.70 21.53 5.78
N GLY A 184 -14.53 21.50 5.14
CA GLY A 184 -13.42 22.39 5.42
C GLY A 184 -12.90 22.26 6.85
N ALA A 185 -12.31 23.33 7.37
CA ALA A 185 -11.75 23.39 8.73
C ALA A 185 -12.81 23.29 9.86
N THR A 186 -14.09 23.26 9.52
CA THR A 186 -15.19 23.11 10.49
C THR A 186 -15.42 21.66 10.91
N ASP A 187 -14.84 20.67 10.18
CA ASP A 187 -14.92 19.26 10.56
C ASP A 187 -13.94 18.90 11.68
N ARG A 188 -14.39 19.09 12.92
CA ARG A 188 -13.58 18.79 14.11
C ARG A 188 -13.11 17.34 14.21
N ALA A 189 -13.83 16.38 13.61
CA ALA A 189 -13.46 14.98 13.61
C ALA A 189 -12.53 14.61 12.45
N GLY A 190 -12.56 15.34 11.33
CA GLY A 190 -11.77 15.02 10.14
C GLY A 190 -10.27 15.15 10.38
N ILE A 191 -9.82 16.15 11.15
CA ILE A 191 -8.40 16.36 11.45
C ILE A 191 -7.82 15.21 12.27
N PRO A 192 -8.35 14.84 13.46
CA PRO A 192 -7.78 13.75 14.24
C PRO A 192 -7.85 12.40 13.53
N LEU A 193 -8.90 12.13 12.75
CA LEU A 193 -9.03 10.89 11.99
C LEU A 193 -8.02 10.79 10.84
N LEU A 194 -7.74 11.90 10.14
CA LEU A 194 -6.69 11.92 9.13
C LEU A 194 -5.31 11.79 9.78
N SER A 195 -5.07 12.48 10.89
CA SER A 195 -3.81 12.36 11.65
C SER A 195 -3.59 10.93 12.13
N LEU A 196 -4.64 10.27 12.65
CA LEU A 196 -4.59 8.86 13.06
C LEU A 196 -4.23 7.95 11.88
N ALA A 197 -4.88 8.14 10.72
CA ALA A 197 -4.60 7.37 9.52
C ALA A 197 -3.13 7.50 9.08
N MET A 198 -2.61 8.73 9.07
CA MET A 198 -1.23 9.03 8.73
C MET A 198 -0.23 8.46 9.77
N SER A 199 -0.55 8.57 11.07
CA SER A 199 0.22 7.96 12.16
C SER A 199 0.31 6.45 12.01
N MET A 200 -0.83 5.79 11.83
CA MET A 200 -0.89 4.34 11.60
C MET A 200 -0.03 3.95 10.39
N ALA A 201 -0.21 4.63 9.25
CA ALA A 201 0.56 4.33 8.04
C ALA A 201 2.07 4.42 8.29
N MET A 202 2.55 5.51 8.93
CA MET A 202 3.99 5.72 9.20
C MET A 202 4.55 4.77 10.26
N LEU A 203 3.77 4.39 11.28
CA LEU A 203 4.22 3.47 12.32
C LEU A 203 4.21 2.01 11.87
N LEU A 204 3.42 1.67 10.84
CA LEU A 204 3.35 0.32 10.27
C LEU A 204 4.45 0.10 9.22
N ARG A 205 4.67 1.08 8.33
CA ARG A 205 5.57 0.95 7.16
C ARG A 205 6.28 2.26 6.85
N PRO A 206 7.56 2.25 6.48
CA PRO A 206 8.28 3.47 6.11
C PRO A 206 7.63 4.24 4.96
N ASP A 207 7.04 3.53 4.02
CA ASP A 207 6.34 4.07 2.85
C ASP A 207 4.96 4.67 3.19
N GLY A 208 4.47 4.50 4.40
CA GLY A 208 3.30 5.19 4.94
C GLY A 208 3.42 6.72 4.93
N VAL A 209 4.65 7.26 4.88
CA VAL A 209 4.91 8.70 4.69
C VAL A 209 4.26 9.25 3.41
N LEU A 210 4.07 8.43 2.38
CA LEU A 210 3.43 8.85 1.13
C LEU A 210 1.99 9.33 1.34
N LEU A 211 1.26 8.71 2.28
CA LEU A 211 -0.08 9.16 2.67
C LEU A 211 -0.01 10.54 3.34
N THR A 212 1.03 10.77 4.16
CA THR A 212 1.26 12.05 4.87
C THR A 212 1.64 13.18 3.92
N VAL A 213 2.15 12.87 2.75
CA VAL A 213 2.39 13.85 1.68
C VAL A 213 1.11 14.05 0.86
N ALA A 214 0.48 12.98 0.40
CA ALA A 214 -0.58 13.06 -0.60
C ALA A 214 -1.88 13.69 -0.07
N CYS A 215 -2.34 13.30 1.12
CA CYS A 215 -3.60 13.81 1.67
C CYS A 215 -3.53 15.29 2.03
N PRO A 216 -2.53 15.77 2.82
CA PRO A 216 -2.40 17.20 3.13
C PRO A 216 -2.14 18.07 1.89
N ALA A 217 -1.32 17.61 0.94
CA ALA A 217 -1.08 18.35 -0.30
C ALA A 217 -2.38 18.51 -1.12
N THR A 218 -3.21 17.47 -1.19
CA THR A 218 -4.51 17.53 -1.86
C THR A 218 -5.45 18.54 -1.16
N ILE A 219 -5.49 18.56 0.19
CA ILE A 219 -6.29 19.51 0.96
C ILE A 219 -5.81 20.95 0.69
N ALA A 220 -4.50 21.19 0.76
CA ALA A 220 -3.92 22.51 0.53
C ALA A 220 -4.17 22.98 -0.92
N TRP A 221 -3.98 22.12 -1.91
CA TRP A 221 -4.23 22.39 -3.31
C TRP A 221 -5.72 22.74 -3.58
N TYR A 222 -6.65 21.96 -3.02
CA TYR A 222 -8.08 22.22 -3.18
C TYR A 222 -8.49 23.52 -2.51
N ALA A 223 -8.00 23.79 -1.29
CA ALA A 223 -8.26 25.05 -0.59
C ALA A 223 -7.69 26.26 -1.36
N TRP A 224 -6.52 26.13 -1.98
CA TRP A 224 -5.97 27.14 -2.88
C TRP A 224 -6.91 27.46 -4.04
N ARG A 225 -7.45 26.43 -4.69
CA ARG A 225 -8.43 26.61 -5.77
C ARG A 225 -9.73 27.27 -5.35
N GLN A 226 -10.06 27.20 -4.06
CA GLN A 226 -11.22 27.86 -3.46
C GLN A 226 -10.90 29.26 -2.88
N GLY A 227 -9.70 29.79 -3.08
CA GLY A 227 -9.25 31.04 -2.48
C GLY A 227 -9.00 31.00 -0.96
N GLN A 228 -8.96 29.81 -0.37
CA GLN A 228 -8.84 29.58 1.08
C GLN A 228 -7.49 28.94 1.47
N LEU A 229 -6.41 29.25 0.76
CA LEU A 229 -5.11 28.62 0.92
C LEU A 229 -4.62 28.60 2.38
N ARG A 230 -4.76 29.73 3.12
CA ARG A 230 -4.31 29.81 4.51
C ARG A 230 -5.03 28.80 5.42
N ALA A 231 -6.33 28.62 5.25
CA ALA A 231 -7.10 27.64 6.01
C ALA A 231 -6.69 26.20 5.64
N GLY A 232 -6.53 25.92 4.36
CA GLY A 232 -6.07 24.61 3.88
C GLY A 232 -4.67 24.25 4.38
N LEU A 233 -3.73 25.19 4.33
CA LEU A 233 -2.38 24.99 4.86
C LEU A 233 -2.37 24.77 6.37
N ARG A 234 -3.17 25.52 7.14
CA ARG A 234 -3.30 25.30 8.60
C ARG A 234 -3.81 23.88 8.89
N THR A 235 -4.86 23.45 8.19
CA THR A 235 -5.41 22.09 8.34
C THR A 235 -4.37 21.03 7.97
N ALA A 236 -3.71 21.18 6.83
CA ALA A 236 -2.67 20.27 6.36
C ALA A 236 -1.50 20.16 7.36
N LEU A 237 -0.96 21.29 7.80
CA LEU A 237 0.14 21.35 8.75
C LEU A 237 -0.23 20.77 10.12
N LEU A 238 -1.47 21.04 10.60
CA LEU A 238 -1.96 20.47 11.85
C LEU A 238 -2.07 18.94 11.76
N CYS A 239 -2.59 18.41 10.66
CA CYS A 239 -2.64 16.96 10.45
C CYS A 239 -1.24 16.34 10.43
N ILE A 240 -0.29 16.96 9.73
CA ILE A 240 1.10 16.49 9.67
C ILE A 240 1.75 16.55 11.06
N ALA A 241 1.59 17.65 11.79
CA ALA A 241 2.17 17.83 13.11
C ALA A 241 1.66 16.78 14.12
N LEU A 242 0.33 16.56 14.14
CA LEU A 242 -0.27 15.55 15.01
C LEU A 242 0.18 14.12 14.62
N ALA A 243 0.32 13.84 13.34
CA ALA A 243 0.82 12.55 12.89
C ALA A 243 2.31 12.36 13.22
N ALA A 244 3.14 13.38 12.98
CA ALA A 244 4.56 13.33 13.30
C ALA A 244 4.83 13.19 14.82
N LEU A 245 3.95 13.77 15.66
CA LEU A 245 4.06 13.66 17.12
C LEU A 245 4.06 12.19 17.58
N THR A 246 3.36 11.31 16.90
CA THR A 246 3.31 9.88 17.24
C THR A 246 4.63 9.13 16.95
N LEU A 247 5.50 9.68 16.10
CA LEU A 247 6.83 9.14 15.84
C LEU A 247 7.87 9.56 16.88
N LEU A 248 7.60 10.60 17.71
CA LEU A 248 8.57 11.13 18.67
C LEU A 248 9.01 10.09 19.73
N PRO A 249 8.10 9.29 20.34
CA PRO A 249 8.53 8.27 21.30
C PRO A 249 9.48 7.26 20.67
N TRP A 250 9.22 6.84 19.42
CA TRP A 250 10.07 5.93 18.68
C TRP A 250 11.42 6.54 18.31
N ALA A 251 11.43 7.75 17.78
CA ALA A 251 12.66 8.48 17.46
C ALA A 251 13.52 8.73 18.73
N MET A 252 12.89 9.08 19.85
CA MET A 252 13.57 9.28 21.12
C MET A 252 14.16 7.98 21.67
N ARG A 253 13.42 6.85 21.56
CA ARG A 253 13.95 5.53 21.91
C ARG A 253 15.18 5.20 21.05
N ASN A 254 15.10 5.40 19.74
CA ASN A 254 16.21 5.11 18.83
C ASN A 254 17.44 5.99 19.13
N TRP A 255 17.20 7.28 19.42
CA TRP A 255 18.30 8.16 19.85
C TRP A 255 18.94 7.73 21.18
N ARG A 256 18.15 7.32 22.16
CA ARG A 256 18.68 6.83 23.46
C ARG A 256 19.44 5.52 23.33
N THR A 257 19.00 4.61 22.45
CA THR A 257 19.56 3.25 22.32
C THR A 257 20.75 3.21 21.36
N PHE A 258 20.63 3.90 20.22
CA PHE A 258 21.60 3.81 19.11
C PHE A 258 22.34 5.13 18.86
N HIS A 259 21.98 6.21 19.54
CA HIS A 259 22.49 7.57 19.32
C HIS A 259 22.22 8.11 17.90
N VAL A 260 21.16 7.61 17.23
CA VAL A 260 20.72 8.05 15.90
C VAL A 260 19.31 8.61 15.94
N ILE A 261 19.06 9.71 15.21
CA ILE A 261 17.72 10.25 15.01
C ILE A 261 17.12 9.56 13.78
N GLN A 262 16.41 8.45 14.01
CA GLN A 262 15.81 7.66 12.95
C GLN A 262 14.33 7.36 13.26
N PRO A 263 13.39 8.21 12.77
CA PRO A 263 11.96 8.06 13.06
C PRO A 263 11.28 6.98 12.22
N LEU A 264 11.89 6.54 11.12
CA LEU A 264 11.39 5.47 10.24
C LEU A 264 12.39 4.30 10.21
N ALA A 265 11.93 3.11 9.84
CA ALA A 265 12.83 1.97 9.66
C ALA A 265 13.84 2.20 8.53
N PRO A 266 15.06 1.66 8.64
CA PRO A 266 16.06 1.76 7.59
C PRO A 266 15.62 1.00 6.34
N ARG A 267 16.01 1.52 5.18
CA ARG A 267 15.64 0.92 3.89
C ARG A 267 16.18 -0.52 3.72
N ARG A 268 17.31 -0.83 4.32
CA ARG A 268 18.06 -2.08 4.13
C ARG A 268 17.94 -3.06 5.30
N VAL A 269 16.98 -2.82 6.20
CA VAL A 269 16.70 -3.75 7.32
C VAL A 269 17.98 -4.02 8.13
N ASN A 270 18.74 -2.97 8.46
CA ASN A 270 20.00 -3.03 9.20
C ASN A 270 19.96 -2.15 10.44
N ASP A 271 20.64 -2.55 11.49
CA ASP A 271 20.85 -1.72 12.66
C ASP A 271 22.08 -0.79 12.46
N PRO A 272 22.17 0.33 13.21
CA PRO A 272 23.28 1.25 13.11
C PRO A 272 24.63 0.57 13.42
N GLY A 273 25.60 0.74 12.51
CA GLY A 273 26.91 0.12 12.61
C GLY A 273 27.05 -1.21 11.85
N GLU A 274 25.95 -1.83 11.41
CA GLU A 274 26.01 -3.00 10.58
C GLU A 274 26.45 -2.67 9.16
N TYR A 275 27.26 -3.53 8.56
CA TYR A 275 27.67 -3.40 7.18
C TYR A 275 26.49 -3.68 6.23
N VAL A 276 26.29 -2.79 5.26
CA VAL A 276 25.23 -2.93 4.24
C VAL A 276 25.87 -3.18 2.90
N THR A 277 25.45 -4.26 2.25
CA THR A 277 25.96 -4.73 0.95
C THR A 277 25.38 -3.93 -0.23
N TYR A 278 25.71 -2.63 -0.29
CA TYR A 278 25.19 -1.72 -1.33
C TYR A 278 25.58 -2.13 -2.74
N GLY A 279 26.72 -2.74 -2.94
CA GLY A 279 27.20 -3.20 -4.24
C GLY A 279 26.31 -4.30 -4.81
N PHE A 280 25.98 -5.30 -4.00
CA PHE A 280 25.10 -6.39 -4.37
C PHE A 280 23.68 -5.88 -4.69
N TYR A 281 23.11 -5.03 -3.85
CA TYR A 281 21.80 -4.44 -4.11
C TYR A 281 21.80 -3.59 -5.39
N ARG A 282 22.86 -2.83 -5.64
CA ARG A 282 22.99 -2.05 -6.88
C ARG A 282 23.08 -2.96 -8.10
N TRP A 283 23.82 -4.06 -8.02
CA TRP A 283 23.89 -5.05 -9.09
C TRP A 283 22.52 -5.66 -9.35
N MET A 284 21.80 -6.11 -8.31
CA MET A 284 20.42 -6.60 -8.46
C MET A 284 19.50 -5.55 -9.10
N SER A 285 19.63 -4.28 -8.73
CA SER A 285 18.80 -3.21 -9.27
C SER A 285 18.92 -3.02 -10.77
N THR A 286 20.00 -3.50 -11.41
CA THR A 286 20.24 -3.39 -12.84
C THR A 286 19.47 -4.39 -13.69
N TRP A 287 18.94 -5.48 -13.09
CA TRP A 287 18.32 -6.57 -13.85
C TRP A 287 17.11 -7.23 -13.17
N SER A 288 16.98 -7.17 -11.84
CA SER A 288 15.85 -7.77 -11.11
C SER A 288 14.55 -7.05 -11.42
N VAL A 289 13.56 -7.80 -11.92
CA VAL A 289 12.26 -7.28 -12.37
C VAL A 289 11.11 -7.96 -11.66
N ASP A 290 11.21 -9.27 -11.40
CA ASP A 290 10.11 -10.13 -10.98
C ASP A 290 10.34 -10.79 -9.62
N VAL A 291 9.26 -11.32 -9.03
CA VAL A 291 9.29 -11.97 -7.71
C VAL A 291 10.09 -13.27 -7.71
N VAL A 292 10.21 -13.98 -8.84
CA VAL A 292 10.99 -15.22 -8.92
C VAL A 292 12.47 -14.89 -8.72
N SER A 293 12.97 -13.89 -9.45
CA SER A 293 14.34 -13.37 -9.24
C SER A 293 14.58 -12.85 -7.82
N THR A 294 13.54 -12.30 -7.17
CA THR A 294 13.60 -11.87 -5.77
C THR A 294 13.76 -13.09 -4.85
N GLY A 295 12.97 -14.13 -5.04
CA GLY A 295 13.08 -15.38 -4.27
C GLY A 295 14.42 -16.08 -4.45
N ASP A 296 14.85 -16.24 -5.72
CA ASP A 296 16.05 -17.01 -6.05
C ASP A 296 17.38 -16.34 -5.67
N VAL A 297 17.38 -15.01 -5.51
CA VAL A 297 18.62 -14.26 -5.27
C VAL A 297 18.55 -13.38 -4.03
N PHE A 298 17.55 -12.51 -3.92
CA PHE A 298 17.48 -11.52 -2.83
C PHE A 298 17.25 -12.18 -1.47
N TRP A 299 16.30 -13.12 -1.38
CA TRP A 299 15.96 -13.78 -0.11
C TRP A 299 16.94 -14.88 0.29
N LYS A 300 17.73 -15.42 -0.66
CA LYS A 300 18.83 -16.35 -0.34
C LYS A 300 20.08 -15.66 0.20
N MET A 301 20.18 -14.32 0.04
CA MET A 301 21.35 -13.59 0.48
C MET A 301 21.54 -13.68 2.00
N GLY A 302 22.71 -14.20 2.43
CA GLY A 302 23.07 -14.36 3.83
C GLY A 302 22.66 -15.70 4.45
N THR A 303 21.86 -16.53 3.77
CA THR A 303 21.30 -17.76 4.33
C THR A 303 21.53 -18.98 3.46
N GLU A 304 21.49 -18.83 2.13
CA GLU A 304 21.51 -19.94 1.18
C GLU A 304 22.44 -19.67 -0.01
N ALA A 305 22.78 -20.73 -0.74
CA ALA A 305 23.55 -20.64 -1.97
C ALA A 305 22.71 -20.03 -3.11
N ILE A 306 23.32 -19.14 -3.88
CA ILE A 306 22.73 -18.54 -5.09
C ILE A 306 23.33 -19.25 -6.30
N ASN A 307 22.49 -19.97 -7.08
CA ASN A 307 22.94 -20.69 -8.25
C ASN A 307 22.91 -19.77 -9.48
N ILE A 308 24.03 -19.66 -10.20
CA ILE A 308 24.15 -18.88 -11.44
C ILE A 308 23.13 -19.28 -12.51
N ASN A 309 22.65 -20.53 -12.51
CA ASN A 309 21.68 -21.03 -13.48
C ASN A 309 20.24 -20.63 -13.17
N ASP A 310 19.95 -20.17 -11.95
CA ASP A 310 18.65 -19.64 -11.56
C ASP A 310 18.51 -18.16 -11.99
N LEU A 311 19.64 -17.50 -12.33
CA LEU A 311 19.61 -16.13 -12.79
C LEU A 311 19.10 -16.05 -14.26
N PRO A 312 18.18 -15.13 -14.55
CA PRO A 312 17.67 -14.93 -15.90
C PRO A 312 18.76 -14.36 -16.83
N SER A 313 18.62 -14.60 -18.14
CA SER A 313 19.58 -14.12 -19.14
C SER A 313 19.81 -12.61 -19.11
N ARG A 314 18.78 -11.82 -18.72
CA ARG A 314 18.88 -10.36 -18.54
C ARG A 314 19.79 -9.92 -17.39
N ALA A 315 20.23 -10.83 -16.53
CA ALA A 315 21.21 -10.54 -15.48
C ALA A 315 22.63 -10.32 -16.03
N PHE A 316 22.88 -10.66 -17.31
CA PHE A 316 24.19 -10.62 -17.95
C PHE A 316 24.11 -9.86 -19.29
N ASP A 317 25.12 -9.04 -19.58
CA ASP A 317 25.25 -8.34 -20.87
C ASP A 317 26.11 -9.14 -21.87
N SER A 318 26.93 -10.08 -21.37
CA SER A 318 27.77 -10.93 -22.18
C SER A 318 28.08 -12.29 -21.51
N PRO A 319 28.52 -13.31 -22.29
CA PRO A 319 29.01 -14.56 -21.70
C PRO A 319 30.18 -14.36 -20.70
N ALA A 320 31.06 -13.40 -20.98
CA ALA A 320 32.18 -13.07 -20.10
C ALA A 320 31.67 -12.52 -18.75
N GLN A 321 30.67 -11.65 -18.76
CA GLN A 321 30.05 -11.11 -17.55
C GLN A 321 29.35 -12.21 -16.74
N ARG A 322 28.72 -13.19 -17.42
CA ARG A 322 28.14 -14.37 -16.73
C ARG A 322 29.22 -15.19 -16.00
N VAL A 323 30.37 -15.43 -16.63
CA VAL A 323 31.49 -16.12 -15.99
C VAL A 323 32.01 -15.30 -14.80
N GLN A 324 32.18 -14.00 -14.96
CA GLN A 324 32.61 -13.12 -13.86
C GLN A 324 31.61 -13.16 -12.69
N THR A 325 30.32 -13.09 -12.97
CA THR A 325 29.27 -13.19 -11.95
C THR A 325 29.29 -14.56 -11.25
N ALA A 326 29.51 -15.66 -11.99
CA ALA A 326 29.63 -16.99 -11.41
C ALA A 326 30.76 -17.06 -10.38
N VAL A 327 31.96 -16.53 -10.72
CA VAL A 327 33.10 -16.47 -9.79
C VAL A 327 32.77 -15.65 -8.53
N LEU A 328 31.98 -14.54 -8.64
CA LEU A 328 31.56 -13.76 -7.46
C LEU A 328 30.57 -14.56 -6.61
N LEU A 329 29.61 -15.25 -7.22
CA LEU A 329 28.63 -16.08 -6.51
C LEU A 329 29.30 -17.30 -5.87
N ASP A 330 30.30 -17.92 -6.50
CA ASP A 330 31.06 -19.03 -5.89
C ASP A 330 31.79 -18.57 -4.62
N GLN A 331 32.36 -17.35 -4.63
CA GLN A 331 32.98 -16.77 -3.44
C GLN A 331 31.96 -16.45 -2.34
N TYR A 332 30.78 -15.94 -2.71
CA TYR A 332 29.68 -15.76 -1.78
C TYR A 332 29.19 -17.09 -1.21
N ASN A 333 28.98 -18.10 -2.04
CA ASN A 333 28.45 -19.43 -1.67
C ASN A 333 29.35 -20.18 -0.71
N ALA A 334 30.65 -19.88 -0.69
CA ALA A 334 31.60 -20.53 0.22
C ALA A 334 31.32 -20.26 1.70
N HIS A 335 30.70 -19.07 2.03
CA HIS A 335 30.46 -18.66 3.41
C HIS A 335 29.10 -17.98 3.62
N TYR A 336 28.27 -17.85 2.59
CA TYR A 336 27.01 -17.06 2.57
C TYR A 336 27.19 -15.63 3.05
N ALA A 337 28.37 -15.06 2.82
CA ALA A 337 28.75 -13.74 3.29
C ALA A 337 29.25 -12.85 2.15
N LEU A 338 28.96 -11.56 2.26
CA LEU A 338 29.41 -10.50 1.33
C LEU A 338 30.35 -9.54 2.06
N PRO A 339 31.63 -9.90 2.22
CA PRO A 339 32.62 -8.96 2.79
C PRO A 339 32.78 -7.74 1.87
N PRO A 340 33.31 -6.60 2.40
CA PRO A 340 33.40 -5.33 1.66
C PRO A 340 34.10 -5.45 0.30
N GLU A 341 35.11 -6.29 0.19
CA GLU A 341 35.88 -6.51 -1.04
C GLU A 341 35.02 -7.21 -2.12
N LEU A 342 34.22 -8.20 -1.73
CA LEU A 342 33.31 -8.91 -2.63
C LEU A 342 32.15 -8.03 -3.05
N ASP A 343 31.58 -7.27 -2.10
CA ASP A 343 30.51 -6.30 -2.37
C ASP A 343 30.99 -5.18 -3.34
N ALA A 344 32.21 -4.70 -3.18
CA ALA A 344 32.80 -3.71 -4.09
C ALA A 344 32.94 -4.25 -5.54
N ARG A 345 33.16 -5.56 -5.71
CA ARG A 345 33.20 -6.18 -7.04
C ARG A 345 31.82 -6.28 -7.68
N PHE A 346 30.77 -6.59 -6.91
CA PHE A 346 29.38 -6.47 -7.39
C PHE A 346 29.03 -5.03 -7.76
N ASP A 347 29.51 -4.05 -6.97
CA ASP A 347 29.32 -2.63 -7.27
C ASP A 347 30.00 -2.20 -8.59
N ALA A 348 31.23 -2.70 -8.85
CA ALA A 348 31.93 -2.44 -10.10
C ALA A 348 31.15 -2.99 -11.30
N LEU A 349 30.66 -4.23 -11.19
CA LEU A 349 29.81 -4.86 -12.20
C LEU A 349 28.51 -4.08 -12.45
N ALA A 350 27.87 -3.60 -11.40
CA ALA A 350 26.67 -2.77 -11.51
C ALA A 350 26.97 -1.45 -12.25
N ARG A 351 28.08 -0.79 -11.92
CA ARG A 351 28.47 0.49 -12.56
C ARG A 351 28.81 0.30 -14.04
N GLU A 352 29.47 -0.82 -14.39
CA GLU A 352 29.75 -1.18 -15.79
C GLU A 352 28.45 -1.26 -16.59
N ARG A 353 27.48 -2.09 -16.13
CA ARG A 353 26.15 -2.24 -16.74
C ARG A 353 25.40 -0.92 -16.88
N GLN A 354 25.44 -0.07 -15.83
CA GLN A 354 24.77 1.24 -15.85
C GLN A 354 25.41 2.24 -16.83
N ARG A 355 26.73 2.10 -17.13
CA ARG A 355 27.42 2.92 -18.14
C ARG A 355 27.12 2.44 -19.55
N GLU A 356 27.14 1.13 -19.77
CA GLU A 356 26.90 0.53 -21.09
C GLU A 356 25.43 0.59 -21.49
N HIS A 357 24.51 0.38 -20.53
CA HIS A 357 23.06 0.33 -20.77
C HIS A 357 22.26 1.27 -19.85
N PRO A 358 22.50 2.61 -19.89
CA PRO A 358 21.91 3.56 -18.94
C PRO A 358 20.38 3.62 -19.01
N LEU A 359 19.78 3.55 -20.21
CA LEU A 359 18.34 3.57 -20.40
C LEU A 359 17.70 2.27 -19.90
N LEU A 360 18.34 1.12 -20.14
CA LEU A 360 17.85 -0.17 -19.64
C LEU A 360 17.79 -0.16 -18.11
N CYS A 361 18.90 0.18 -17.45
CA CYS A 361 19.01 0.10 -16.00
C CYS A 361 18.20 1.19 -15.27
N ARG A 362 18.10 2.42 -15.83
CA ARG A 362 17.45 3.56 -15.15
C ARG A 362 15.99 3.77 -15.51
N VAL A 363 15.52 3.21 -16.62
CA VAL A 363 14.15 3.42 -17.11
C VAL A 363 13.43 2.09 -17.29
N TRP A 364 13.93 1.20 -18.15
CA TRP A 364 13.18 0.00 -18.52
C TRP A 364 13.07 -1.01 -17.38
N VAL A 365 14.16 -1.32 -16.66
CA VAL A 365 14.11 -2.24 -15.51
C VAL A 365 13.17 -1.73 -14.42
N PRO A 366 13.24 -0.45 -13.97
CA PRO A 366 12.25 0.12 -13.06
C PRO A 366 10.80 0.05 -13.56
N VAL A 367 10.55 0.35 -14.83
CA VAL A 367 9.19 0.28 -15.42
C VAL A 367 8.68 -1.16 -15.44
N LEU A 368 9.51 -2.10 -15.90
CA LEU A 368 9.13 -3.52 -15.94
C LEU A 368 8.87 -4.09 -14.54
N ARG A 369 9.63 -3.64 -13.54
CA ARG A 369 9.45 -4.01 -12.14
C ARG A 369 8.10 -3.54 -11.60
N VAL A 370 7.72 -2.29 -11.83
CA VAL A 370 6.39 -1.79 -11.47
C VAL A 370 5.31 -2.54 -12.23
N ALA A 371 5.53 -2.84 -13.51
CA ALA A 371 4.58 -3.61 -14.32
C ALA A 371 4.40 -5.03 -13.77
N ASP A 372 5.48 -5.72 -13.40
CA ASP A 372 5.39 -7.05 -12.78
C ASP A 372 4.61 -6.99 -11.47
N MET A 373 4.97 -6.11 -10.53
CA MET A 373 4.27 -5.98 -9.25
C MET A 373 2.78 -5.63 -9.38
N THR A 374 2.37 -4.98 -10.48
CA THR A 374 0.98 -4.52 -10.66
C THR A 374 0.15 -5.42 -11.56
N LEU A 375 0.73 -6.01 -12.61
CA LEU A 375 -0.01 -6.72 -13.67
C LEU A 375 0.01 -8.24 -13.53
N ARG A 376 1.00 -8.81 -12.82
CA ARG A 376 1.09 -10.27 -12.67
C ARG A 376 -0.13 -10.85 -11.97
N PRO A 377 -0.51 -12.10 -12.26
CA PRO A 377 -1.42 -12.86 -11.42
C PRO A 377 -0.87 -12.90 -9.98
N ARG A 378 -1.69 -12.57 -9.01
CA ARG A 378 -1.28 -12.58 -7.59
C ARG A 378 -1.32 -13.98 -7.03
N THR A 379 -0.46 -14.83 -7.56
CA THR A 379 -0.40 -16.26 -7.23
C THR A 379 0.00 -16.51 -5.79
N GLU A 380 0.75 -15.58 -5.20
CA GLU A 380 1.11 -15.59 -3.79
C GLU A 380 -0.10 -15.63 -2.86
N THR A 381 -1.26 -15.11 -3.29
CA THR A 381 -2.48 -15.11 -2.46
C THR A 381 -3.11 -16.49 -2.24
N LEU A 382 -2.68 -17.49 -2.99
CA LEU A 382 -3.12 -18.89 -2.87
C LEU A 382 -1.93 -19.85 -2.69
N GLY A 383 -0.71 -19.34 -2.52
CA GLY A 383 0.49 -20.17 -2.42
C GLY A 383 0.76 -21.03 -3.64
N LEU A 384 0.41 -20.53 -4.84
CA LEU A 384 0.63 -21.26 -6.08
C LEU A 384 2.10 -21.23 -6.47
N THR A 385 2.52 -22.27 -7.20
CA THR A 385 3.91 -22.41 -7.67
C THR A 385 4.38 -21.22 -8.50
N ALA A 386 5.68 -20.91 -8.42
CA ALA A 386 6.27 -19.78 -9.14
C ALA A 386 6.21 -19.97 -10.67
N ASP A 387 6.20 -21.20 -11.14
CA ASP A 387 6.15 -21.60 -12.56
C ASP A 387 4.73 -22.01 -13.03
N TRP A 388 3.70 -21.38 -12.44
CA TRP A 388 2.28 -21.63 -12.74
C TRP A 388 1.93 -21.57 -14.25
N TRP A 389 2.73 -20.90 -15.07
CA TRP A 389 2.52 -20.83 -16.53
C TRP A 389 2.80 -22.15 -17.26
N ARG A 390 3.42 -23.15 -16.60
CA ARG A 390 3.65 -24.48 -17.16
C ARG A 390 2.38 -25.33 -16.99
N THR A 391 1.45 -25.16 -17.91
CA THR A 391 0.15 -25.84 -17.90
C THR A 391 0.24 -27.35 -18.07
N ASP A 392 1.33 -27.86 -18.61
CA ASP A 392 1.67 -29.28 -18.73
C ASP A 392 1.95 -29.94 -17.36
N ARG A 393 2.48 -29.19 -16.41
CA ARG A 393 2.84 -29.69 -15.07
C ARG A 393 1.78 -29.36 -14.00
N HIS A 394 1.19 -28.15 -14.07
CA HIS A 394 0.38 -27.57 -12.99
C HIS A 394 -0.96 -27.03 -13.52
N ARG A 395 -1.73 -27.85 -14.27
CA ARG A 395 -2.94 -27.37 -14.97
C ARG A 395 -3.96 -26.67 -14.04
N ALA A 396 -4.21 -27.22 -12.85
CA ALA A 396 -5.17 -26.63 -11.89
C ALA A 396 -4.69 -25.28 -11.36
N GLU A 397 -3.41 -25.19 -10.98
CA GLU A 397 -2.78 -23.96 -10.50
C GLU A 397 -2.70 -22.90 -11.61
N SER A 398 -2.38 -23.34 -12.85
CA SER A 398 -2.39 -22.45 -14.02
C SER A 398 -3.77 -21.82 -14.24
N MET A 399 -4.85 -22.60 -14.11
CA MET A 399 -6.21 -22.08 -14.24
C MET A 399 -6.55 -21.08 -13.13
N GLN A 400 -6.15 -21.36 -11.90
CA GLN A 400 -6.34 -20.44 -10.76
C GLN A 400 -5.55 -19.15 -10.97
N ALA A 401 -4.29 -19.25 -11.39
CA ALA A 401 -3.44 -18.10 -11.71
C ALA A 401 -4.03 -17.24 -12.82
N ILE A 402 -4.53 -17.86 -13.90
CA ILE A 402 -5.22 -17.13 -14.98
C ILE A 402 -6.45 -16.41 -14.45
N ALA A 403 -7.28 -17.07 -13.63
CA ALA A 403 -8.47 -16.45 -13.05
C ALA A 403 -8.11 -15.23 -12.18
N LEU A 404 -7.09 -15.37 -11.31
CA LEU A 404 -6.57 -14.24 -10.51
C LEU A 404 -6.02 -13.11 -11.39
N GLY A 405 -5.29 -13.44 -12.45
CA GLY A 405 -4.79 -12.48 -13.43
C GLY A 405 -5.91 -11.71 -14.14
N VAL A 406 -6.97 -12.38 -14.55
CA VAL A 406 -8.17 -11.77 -15.16
C VAL A 406 -8.85 -10.82 -14.17
N ILE A 407 -9.02 -11.24 -12.91
CA ILE A 407 -9.59 -10.39 -11.85
C ILE A 407 -8.71 -9.15 -11.63
N ASN A 408 -7.39 -9.33 -11.48
CA ASN A 408 -6.46 -8.22 -11.27
C ASN A 408 -6.49 -7.23 -12.45
N LEU A 409 -6.35 -7.72 -13.67
CA LEU A 409 -6.38 -6.89 -14.87
C LEU A 409 -7.74 -6.19 -15.04
N GLY A 410 -8.85 -6.89 -14.79
CA GLY A 410 -10.19 -6.32 -14.82
C GLY A 410 -10.37 -5.16 -13.83
N LEU A 411 -9.87 -5.31 -12.60
CA LEU A 411 -9.88 -4.24 -11.58
C LEU A 411 -9.02 -3.04 -12.01
N LEU A 412 -7.83 -3.27 -12.56
CA LEU A 412 -6.95 -2.21 -13.04
C LEU A 412 -7.55 -1.45 -14.22
N LEU A 413 -8.10 -2.15 -15.21
CA LEU A 413 -8.77 -1.53 -16.35
C LEU A 413 -10.02 -0.74 -15.92
N ALA A 414 -10.82 -1.29 -15.00
CA ALA A 414 -11.94 -0.58 -14.43
C ALA A 414 -11.50 0.66 -13.65
N ALA A 415 -10.40 0.59 -12.89
CA ALA A 415 -9.86 1.73 -12.15
C ALA A 415 -9.39 2.85 -13.09
N VAL A 416 -8.68 2.51 -14.18
CA VAL A 416 -8.25 3.47 -15.21
C VAL A 416 -9.48 4.10 -15.89
N ALA A 417 -10.46 3.31 -16.31
CA ALA A 417 -11.68 3.80 -16.90
C ALA A 417 -12.46 4.73 -15.95
N GLY A 418 -12.51 4.37 -14.66
CA GLY A 418 -13.13 5.21 -13.63
C GLY A 418 -12.39 6.52 -13.42
N ALA A 419 -11.06 6.49 -13.37
CA ALA A 419 -10.24 7.70 -13.29
C ALA A 419 -10.48 8.63 -14.48
N ILE A 420 -10.45 8.11 -15.72
CA ILE A 420 -10.73 8.88 -16.95
C ILE A 420 -12.14 9.50 -16.92
N ARG A 421 -13.16 8.74 -16.50
CA ARG A 421 -14.53 9.25 -16.40
C ARG A 421 -14.66 10.36 -15.34
N THR A 422 -14.02 10.17 -14.19
CA THR A 422 -14.06 11.14 -13.09
C THR A 422 -13.25 12.41 -13.37
N CYS A 423 -12.19 12.34 -14.19
CA CYS A 423 -11.45 13.51 -14.67
C CYS A 423 -12.31 14.54 -15.39
N ARG A 424 -13.40 14.10 -16.05
CA ARG A 424 -14.33 14.97 -16.77
C ARG A 424 -15.27 15.74 -15.83
N ALA A 425 -15.38 15.32 -14.58
CA ALA A 425 -16.24 15.95 -13.59
C ALA A 425 -15.43 16.88 -12.68
N ARG A 426 -15.50 18.22 -12.89
CA ARG A 426 -14.75 19.21 -12.09
C ARG A 426 -14.95 19.07 -10.58
N ALA A 427 -16.13 18.63 -10.12
CA ALA A 427 -16.42 18.40 -8.72
C ALA A 427 -15.56 17.26 -8.10
N LEU A 428 -15.04 16.35 -8.92
CA LEU A 428 -14.20 15.22 -8.49
C LEU A 428 -12.70 15.50 -8.65
N ALA A 429 -12.31 16.71 -9.08
CA ALA A 429 -10.91 17.09 -9.25
C ALA A 429 -10.02 16.81 -8.02
N PRO A 430 -10.44 17.05 -6.76
CA PRO A 430 -9.61 16.71 -5.59
C PRO A 430 -9.35 15.21 -5.45
N TRP A 431 -10.33 14.38 -5.81
CA TRP A 431 -10.18 12.93 -5.83
C TRP A 431 -9.13 12.49 -6.86
N ILE A 432 -9.20 13.04 -8.07
CA ILE A 432 -8.23 12.73 -9.13
C ILE A 432 -6.84 13.21 -8.74
N ALA A 433 -6.73 14.38 -8.11
CA ALA A 433 -5.44 14.88 -7.61
C ALA A 433 -4.85 13.94 -6.55
N LEU A 434 -5.66 13.45 -5.62
CA LEU A 434 -5.22 12.48 -4.61
C LEU A 434 -4.79 11.16 -5.24
N LEU A 435 -5.58 10.62 -6.18
CA LEU A 435 -5.25 9.41 -6.92
C LEU A 435 -3.93 9.55 -7.68
N ALA A 436 -3.77 10.65 -8.43
CA ALA A 436 -2.57 10.91 -9.20
C ALA A 436 -1.33 11.10 -8.30
N LEU A 437 -1.47 11.85 -7.21
CA LEU A 437 -0.36 12.14 -6.31
C LEU A 437 0.04 10.90 -5.51
N TYR A 438 -0.90 10.25 -4.83
CA TYR A 438 -0.57 9.05 -4.04
C TYR A 438 -0.14 7.89 -4.93
N GLY A 439 -0.88 7.63 -6.02
CA GLY A 439 -0.52 6.59 -6.99
C GLY A 439 0.81 6.86 -7.68
N GLY A 440 1.08 8.10 -8.08
CA GLY A 440 2.35 8.51 -8.69
C GLY A 440 3.53 8.36 -7.73
N LEU A 441 3.39 8.81 -6.47
CA LEU A 441 4.40 8.61 -5.43
C LEU A 441 4.66 7.13 -5.16
N ARG A 442 3.60 6.31 -5.16
CA ARG A 442 3.72 4.86 -4.97
C ARG A 442 4.45 4.19 -6.14
N ILE A 443 4.10 4.51 -7.37
CA ILE A 443 4.80 4.04 -8.58
C ILE A 443 6.28 4.44 -8.52
N ALA A 444 6.58 5.68 -8.18
CA ALA A 444 7.95 6.16 -8.05
C ALA A 444 8.72 5.36 -6.98
N LEU A 445 8.12 5.09 -5.83
CA LEU A 445 8.74 4.26 -4.80
C LEU A 445 8.99 2.84 -5.31
N LEU A 446 7.96 2.17 -5.84
CA LEU A 446 8.04 0.79 -6.34
C LEU A 446 9.10 0.63 -7.43
N SER A 447 9.31 1.65 -8.27
CA SER A 447 10.34 1.63 -9.31
C SER A 447 11.76 1.57 -8.75
N THR A 448 11.96 1.97 -7.50
CA THR A 448 13.28 1.98 -6.83
C THR A 448 13.56 0.74 -5.99
N MET A 449 12.58 -0.16 -5.83
CA MET A 449 12.76 -1.39 -5.02
C MET A 449 13.57 -2.41 -5.80
N GLU A 450 14.50 -3.10 -5.16
CA GLU A 450 15.27 -4.21 -5.75
C GLU A 450 14.54 -5.55 -5.61
N ASN A 451 13.75 -5.70 -4.56
CA ASN A 451 12.89 -6.85 -4.29
C ASN A 451 11.47 -6.56 -4.81
N SER A 452 11.11 -7.24 -5.88
CA SER A 452 9.84 -7.05 -6.57
C SER A 452 8.77 -7.97 -5.98
N GLU A 453 8.01 -7.49 -4.99
CA GLU A 453 6.91 -8.26 -4.43
C GLU A 453 5.55 -7.61 -4.72
N PRO A 454 4.57 -8.37 -5.25
CA PRO A 454 3.24 -7.85 -5.57
C PRO A 454 2.54 -7.24 -4.35
N ARG A 455 2.81 -7.72 -3.13
CA ARG A 455 2.23 -7.20 -1.88
C ARG A 455 2.49 -5.70 -1.67
N TYR A 456 3.62 -5.17 -2.15
CA TYR A 456 3.94 -3.75 -2.01
C TYR A 456 3.03 -2.80 -2.81
N SER A 457 2.18 -3.33 -3.69
CA SER A 457 1.19 -2.54 -4.42
C SER A 457 -0.19 -2.53 -3.75
N LEU A 458 -0.40 -3.27 -2.65
CA LEU A 458 -1.72 -3.43 -2.02
C LEU A 458 -2.26 -2.14 -1.41
N GLU A 459 -1.41 -1.24 -0.92
CA GLU A 459 -1.84 0.03 -0.33
C GLU A 459 -2.46 1.01 -1.35
N VAL A 460 -2.35 0.71 -2.65
CA VAL A 460 -3.08 1.48 -3.68
C VAL A 460 -4.52 0.97 -3.87
N PHE A 461 -4.83 -0.25 -3.41
CA PHE A 461 -6.13 -0.87 -3.65
C PHE A 461 -7.34 -0.06 -3.18
N PRO A 462 -7.34 0.63 -2.02
CA PRO A 462 -8.44 1.50 -1.64
C PRO A 462 -8.80 2.54 -2.72
N LEU A 463 -7.80 3.12 -3.38
CA LEU A 463 -7.99 4.08 -4.45
C LEU A 463 -8.40 3.42 -5.76
N LEU A 464 -7.80 2.26 -6.09
CA LEU A 464 -8.15 1.49 -7.29
C LEU A 464 -9.60 1.03 -7.25
N LEU A 465 -10.04 0.43 -6.14
CA LEU A 465 -11.39 -0.07 -5.96
C LEU A 465 -12.43 1.06 -5.97
N ALA A 466 -12.13 2.20 -5.35
CA ALA A 466 -12.96 3.40 -5.42
C ALA A 466 -13.08 3.91 -6.86
N SER A 467 -11.97 3.95 -7.62
CA SER A 467 -11.97 4.38 -9.02
C SER A 467 -12.72 3.39 -9.92
N ALA A 468 -12.51 2.08 -9.74
CA ALA A 468 -13.18 1.02 -10.49
C ALA A 468 -14.70 1.09 -10.31
N ALA A 469 -15.18 1.36 -9.09
CA ALA A 469 -16.62 1.55 -8.83
C ALA A 469 -17.21 2.74 -9.62
N CYS A 470 -16.44 3.80 -9.82
CA CYS A 470 -16.87 4.93 -10.64
C CYS A 470 -17.00 4.57 -12.12
N ALA A 471 -16.18 3.64 -12.64
CA ALA A 471 -16.30 3.17 -14.03
C ALA A 471 -17.63 2.47 -14.30
N LEU A 472 -18.08 1.65 -13.36
CA LEU A 472 -19.22 0.78 -13.52
C LEU A 472 -20.58 1.50 -13.39
N VAL A 473 -20.62 2.70 -12.83
CA VAL A 473 -21.87 3.41 -12.50
C VAL A 473 -22.01 4.76 -13.21
N CYS A 474 -20.93 5.36 -13.70
CA CYS A 474 -20.93 6.71 -14.25
C CYS A 474 -21.49 6.84 -15.69
N SER A 475 -22.15 5.82 -16.25
CA SER A 475 -22.91 5.98 -17.51
C SER A 475 -24.02 7.04 -17.42
N ASP A 476 -24.55 7.28 -16.21
CA ASP A 476 -25.65 8.23 -15.97
C ASP A 476 -25.22 9.71 -15.87
N LEU A 477 -23.92 10.00 -15.72
CA LEU A 477 -23.43 11.39 -15.63
C LEU A 477 -23.23 12.05 -17.00
N ALA A 478 -23.05 11.28 -18.05
CA ALA A 478 -22.88 11.79 -19.42
C ALA A 478 -24.21 12.13 -20.09
N THR A 479 -25.28 11.39 -19.79
CA THR A 479 -26.61 11.57 -20.42
C THR A 479 -27.39 12.77 -19.89
N ARG A 480 -27.01 13.35 -18.75
CA ARG A 480 -27.68 14.55 -18.18
C ARG A 480 -27.24 15.88 -18.77
N LYS A 481 -26.24 15.92 -19.67
CA LYS A 481 -25.79 17.17 -20.34
C LYS A 481 -26.44 17.43 -21.70
N THR A 482 -27.26 16.52 -22.23
CA THR A 482 -27.89 16.67 -23.56
C THR A 482 -29.40 16.92 -23.52
N GLY A 483 -29.94 17.25 -22.37
CA GLY A 483 -31.36 17.54 -22.19
C GLY A 483 -31.61 18.93 -21.60
N THR A 484 -31.15 20.01 -22.27
CA THR A 484 -31.68 21.37 -22.21
C THR A 484 -31.40 22.07 -23.52
#